data_ea6d98bd5c7cce21ae4f65f367f9cc29
#
_entry.id   ea6d98bd5c7cce21ae4f65f367f9cc29
#
_cell.length_a   1.000
_cell.length_b   1.000
_cell.length_c   1.000
_cell.angle_alpha   90.00
_cell.angle_beta   90.00
_cell.angle_gamma   90.00
#
_symmetry.space_group_name_H-M   'P 1'
#
loop_
_entity.id
_entity.type
_entity.pdbx_description
1 polymer ?
#
loop_
_entity_poly.entity_id
_entity_poly.type
_entity_poly.pdbx_seq_one_letter_code
_entity_poly.pdbx_strand_id
1 'polypeptide(L)'
;MTNPWGDLKNTKLVWIEGSNLAECHPMGLKNVMKAREQNGTKIVHFDVRYTRTSKIADEFFQLRPGTDIAFMGYIISQMLEREKFNKDYVLRNTNAACLLRDDFSFQDGLFSGFDEAKKSYTNKESWGYALGADGKPQKANDLFAPNTVLSRLKEFYSRYTVEMVSNVTGMPTEDIQRAADIWVNHEGPAIIMYALGMTQHTVGVQNIRCFTIMQLLKGNIGIPGGGIIAMRGQPNVQASTDFGIEFNMQPGYLDRKSVV
;
A
#
# COMPACT_ATOMS: atom_id res chain seq x y z
N MET A 1 -8.14 -1.81 -5.04
CA MET A 1 -9.16 -1.26 -5.96
C MET A 1 -8.57 -0.02 -6.62
N THR A 2 -8.75 0.17 -7.92
CA THR A 2 -8.15 1.26 -8.68
C THR A 2 -9.18 2.35 -8.94
N ASN A 3 -8.88 3.59 -8.53
CA ASN A 3 -9.75 4.72 -8.79
C ASN A 3 -9.71 5.13 -10.28
N PRO A 4 -10.80 5.69 -10.82
CA PRO A 4 -10.80 6.27 -12.16
C PRO A 4 -9.99 7.56 -12.21
N TRP A 5 -9.38 7.88 -13.36
CA TRP A 5 -8.60 9.10 -13.56
C TRP A 5 -9.37 10.39 -13.26
N GLY A 6 -10.67 10.39 -13.52
CA GLY A 6 -11.53 11.54 -13.25
C GLY A 6 -11.69 11.89 -11.77
N ASP A 7 -11.39 10.97 -10.88
CA ASP A 7 -11.47 11.19 -9.44
C ASP A 7 -10.31 12.02 -8.88
N LEU A 8 -9.21 12.13 -9.62
CA LEU A 8 -8.08 12.99 -9.28
C LEU A 8 -8.47 14.45 -9.00
N LYS A 9 -9.52 14.95 -9.66
CA LYS A 9 -10.03 16.32 -9.40
C LYS A 9 -10.47 16.57 -7.95
N ASN A 10 -10.75 15.52 -7.19
CA ASN A 10 -11.22 15.60 -5.80
C ASN A 10 -10.08 15.45 -4.77
N THR A 11 -8.88 15.08 -5.21
CA THR A 11 -7.75 14.83 -4.30
C THR A 11 -7.06 16.12 -3.86
N LYS A 12 -6.39 16.09 -2.71
CA LYS A 12 -5.54 17.17 -2.19
C LYS A 12 -4.06 16.79 -2.13
N LEU A 13 -3.76 15.50 -2.23
CA LEU A 13 -2.39 14.99 -2.29
C LEU A 13 -2.31 13.89 -3.35
N VAL A 14 -1.38 14.03 -4.29
CA VAL A 14 -1.01 13.00 -5.26
C VAL A 14 0.38 12.49 -4.90
N TRP A 15 0.46 11.25 -4.50
CA TRP A 15 1.67 10.53 -4.18
C TRP A 15 2.00 9.58 -5.33
N ILE A 16 3.07 9.87 -6.08
CA ILE A 16 3.46 9.10 -7.26
C ILE A 16 4.71 8.31 -6.92
N GLU A 17 4.68 6.99 -7.08
CA GLU A 17 5.82 6.13 -6.77
C GLU A 17 6.07 5.12 -7.89
N GLY A 18 7.32 5.04 -8.34
CA GLY A 18 7.75 4.11 -9.38
C GLY A 18 7.05 4.28 -10.72
N SER A 19 6.81 5.54 -11.13
CA SER A 19 6.15 5.83 -12.42
C SER A 19 6.52 7.18 -13.00
N ASN A 20 6.85 7.18 -14.29
CA ASN A 20 7.04 8.40 -15.06
C ASN A 20 5.72 8.84 -15.73
N LEU A 21 4.76 9.26 -14.91
CA LEU A 21 3.42 9.69 -15.33
C LEU A 21 3.45 10.69 -16.49
N ALA A 22 4.34 11.70 -16.44
CA ALA A 22 4.35 12.79 -17.40
C ALA A 22 4.69 12.34 -18.83
N GLU A 23 5.48 11.28 -18.98
CA GLU A 23 5.85 10.74 -20.28
C GLU A 23 4.98 9.54 -20.68
N CYS A 24 4.67 8.65 -19.74
CA CYS A 24 3.94 7.42 -20.04
C CYS A 24 2.41 7.60 -20.09
N HIS A 25 1.88 8.58 -19.34
CA HIS A 25 0.43 8.83 -19.21
C HIS A 25 0.08 10.33 -19.35
N PRO A 26 0.43 11.00 -20.45
CA PRO A 26 0.28 12.46 -20.58
C PRO A 26 -1.18 12.90 -20.48
N MET A 27 -2.13 12.09 -20.92
CA MET A 27 -3.56 12.39 -20.77
C MET A 27 -4.03 12.28 -19.31
N GLY A 28 -3.44 11.35 -18.54
CA GLY A 28 -3.67 11.25 -17.10
C GLY A 28 -3.09 12.45 -16.35
N LEU A 29 -1.93 12.94 -16.75
CA LEU A 29 -1.32 14.12 -16.18
C LEU A 29 -2.23 15.35 -16.21
N LYS A 30 -3.05 15.53 -17.25
CA LYS A 30 -4.01 16.64 -17.30
C LYS A 30 -4.94 16.67 -16.08
N ASN A 31 -5.36 15.52 -15.60
CA ASN A 31 -6.22 15.46 -14.41
C ASN A 31 -5.46 15.83 -13.14
N VAL A 32 -4.18 15.46 -13.02
CA VAL A 32 -3.33 15.86 -11.90
C VAL A 32 -3.09 17.36 -11.90
N MET A 33 -2.75 17.94 -13.05
CA MET A 33 -2.55 19.40 -13.19
C MET A 33 -3.84 20.18 -12.92
N LYS A 34 -4.98 19.67 -13.37
CA LYS A 34 -6.28 20.27 -13.08
C LYS A 34 -6.60 20.22 -11.57
N ALA A 35 -6.28 19.12 -10.89
CA ALA A 35 -6.43 19.04 -9.44
C ALA A 35 -5.56 20.08 -8.72
N ARG A 36 -4.30 20.26 -9.19
CA ARG A 36 -3.40 21.30 -8.66
C ARG A 36 -3.99 22.71 -8.82
N GLU A 37 -4.47 23.03 -10.02
CA GLU A 37 -5.06 24.35 -10.31
C GLU A 37 -6.32 24.62 -9.49
N GLN A 38 -7.19 23.63 -9.35
CA GLN A 38 -8.50 23.80 -8.72
C GLN A 38 -8.49 23.67 -7.20
N ASN A 39 -7.65 22.77 -6.66
CA ASN A 39 -7.67 22.41 -5.25
C ASN A 39 -6.35 22.70 -4.52
N GLY A 40 -5.34 23.25 -5.21
CA GLY A 40 -4.00 23.39 -4.63
C GLY A 40 -3.34 22.05 -4.30
N THR A 41 -3.68 20.99 -5.03
CA THR A 41 -3.20 19.63 -4.79
C THR A 41 -1.69 19.56 -4.82
N LYS A 42 -1.08 19.07 -3.72
CA LYS A 42 0.35 18.81 -3.64
C LYS A 42 0.70 17.53 -4.40
N ILE A 43 1.80 17.56 -5.17
CA ILE A 43 2.31 16.42 -5.93
C ILE A 43 3.66 16.03 -5.37
N VAL A 44 3.79 14.78 -4.93
CA VAL A 44 5.03 14.20 -4.39
C VAL A 44 5.43 13.02 -5.25
N HIS A 45 6.69 12.96 -5.66
CA HIS A 45 7.20 11.92 -6.55
C HIS A 45 8.40 11.19 -5.94
N PHE A 46 8.34 9.87 -5.99
CA PHE A 46 9.38 8.94 -5.53
C PHE A 46 9.82 8.08 -6.71
N ASP A 47 11.08 8.10 -7.04
CA ASP A 47 11.62 7.28 -8.13
C ASP A 47 13.13 7.08 -7.94
N VAL A 48 13.69 6.09 -8.62
CA VAL A 48 15.12 5.79 -8.64
C VAL A 48 15.92 6.81 -9.44
N ARG A 49 15.26 7.62 -10.26
CA ARG A 49 15.87 8.66 -11.10
C ARG A 49 14.96 9.88 -11.24
N TYR A 50 15.56 11.03 -11.49
CA TYR A 50 14.82 12.25 -11.83
C TYR A 50 14.22 12.17 -13.24
N THR A 51 12.92 12.37 -13.38
CA THR A 51 12.16 12.27 -14.63
C THR A 51 11.38 13.54 -14.92
N ARG A 52 10.63 13.56 -16.04
CA ARG A 52 9.68 14.66 -16.31
C ARG A 52 8.57 14.76 -15.27
N THR A 53 8.20 13.65 -14.64
CA THR A 53 7.27 13.66 -13.50
C THR A 53 7.88 14.35 -12.30
N SER A 54 9.16 14.09 -12.00
CA SER A 54 9.89 14.77 -10.92
C SER A 54 9.92 16.28 -11.12
N LYS A 55 10.07 16.74 -12.38
CA LYS A 55 10.12 18.18 -12.72
C LYS A 55 8.83 18.92 -12.39
N ILE A 56 7.68 18.26 -12.46
CA ILE A 56 6.38 18.87 -12.17
C ILE A 56 5.91 18.62 -10.73
N ALA A 57 6.58 17.75 -9.99
CA ALA A 57 6.29 17.49 -8.58
C ALA A 57 6.73 18.68 -7.71
N ASP A 58 6.05 18.90 -6.61
CA ASP A 58 6.43 19.88 -5.58
C ASP A 58 7.60 19.38 -4.75
N GLU A 59 7.67 18.06 -4.58
CA GLU A 59 8.75 17.35 -3.88
C GLU A 59 9.16 16.12 -4.69
N PHE A 60 10.47 15.88 -4.77
CA PHE A 60 11.04 14.67 -5.34
C PHE A 60 11.99 14.02 -4.36
N PHE A 61 11.82 12.72 -4.19
CA PHE A 61 12.69 11.90 -3.34
C PHE A 61 13.24 10.73 -4.13
N GLN A 62 14.56 10.55 -4.05
CA GLN A 62 15.26 9.46 -4.73
C GLN A 62 15.59 8.35 -3.76
N LEU A 63 15.28 7.10 -4.12
CA LEU A 63 15.61 5.92 -3.34
C LEU A 63 16.22 4.82 -4.22
N ARG A 64 16.94 3.89 -3.59
CA ARG A 64 17.49 2.72 -4.29
C ARG A 64 16.37 1.80 -4.76
N PRO A 65 16.52 1.17 -5.96
CA PRO A 65 15.54 0.20 -6.46
C PRO A 65 15.32 -0.95 -5.49
N GLY A 66 14.06 -1.34 -5.27
CA GLY A 66 13.68 -2.49 -4.46
C GLY A 66 13.73 -2.27 -2.96
N THR A 67 13.83 -1.03 -2.50
CA THR A 67 13.87 -0.67 -1.07
C THR A 67 12.58 -0.02 -0.57
N ASP A 68 11.57 0.02 -1.40
CA ASP A 68 10.29 0.72 -1.19
C ASP A 68 9.58 0.27 0.08
N ILE A 69 9.58 -1.04 0.39
CA ILE A 69 8.96 -1.59 1.61
C ILE A 69 9.57 -0.99 2.88
N ALA A 70 10.89 -0.79 2.91
CA ALA A 70 11.55 -0.21 4.08
C ALA A 70 11.11 1.25 4.27
N PHE A 71 11.06 2.02 3.19
CA PHE A 71 10.60 3.41 3.21
C PHE A 71 9.13 3.51 3.64
N MET A 72 8.23 2.77 2.98
CA MET A 72 6.82 2.76 3.36
C MET A 72 6.58 2.20 4.75
N GLY A 73 7.41 1.24 5.19
CA GLY A 73 7.39 0.69 6.53
C GLY A 73 7.62 1.76 7.59
N TYR A 74 8.55 2.69 7.35
CA TYR A 74 8.76 3.85 8.22
C TYR A 74 7.53 4.77 8.26
N ILE A 75 6.93 5.06 7.12
CA ILE A 75 5.70 5.89 7.09
C ILE A 75 4.58 5.24 7.91
N ILE A 76 4.36 3.93 7.74
CA ILE A 76 3.35 3.19 8.49
C ILE A 76 3.69 3.19 9.99
N SER A 77 4.97 3.00 10.37
CA SER A 77 5.42 3.11 11.77
C SER A 77 5.05 4.48 12.35
N GLN A 78 5.38 5.56 11.64
CA GLN A 78 5.08 6.92 12.08
C GLN A 78 3.58 7.22 12.19
N MET A 79 2.74 6.66 11.31
CA MET A 79 1.29 6.75 11.43
C MET A 79 0.79 6.10 12.72
N LEU A 80 1.33 4.92 13.06
CA LEU A 80 0.92 4.14 14.23
C LEU A 80 1.49 4.68 15.54
N GLU A 81 2.75 5.14 15.54
CA GLU A 81 3.40 5.72 16.72
C GLU A 81 2.79 7.06 17.12
N ARG A 82 2.57 7.94 16.14
CA ARG A 82 1.98 9.27 16.36
C ARG A 82 0.45 9.22 16.45
N GLU A 83 -0.15 8.05 16.26
CA GLU A 83 -1.60 7.82 16.20
C GLU A 83 -2.33 8.74 15.20
N LYS A 84 -1.65 9.10 14.11
CA LYS A 84 -2.15 9.96 13.03
C LYS A 84 -2.84 9.13 11.95
N PHE A 85 -3.97 8.52 12.30
CA PHE A 85 -4.79 7.73 11.38
C PHE A 85 -6.28 7.85 11.76
N ASN A 86 -7.16 7.46 10.85
CA ASN A 86 -8.61 7.53 11.05
C ASN A 86 -9.10 6.35 11.90
N LYS A 87 -9.12 6.52 13.23
CA LYS A 87 -9.49 5.46 14.19
C LYS A 87 -10.88 4.89 13.93
N ASP A 88 -11.87 5.74 13.66
CA ASP A 88 -13.25 5.30 13.38
C ASP A 88 -13.36 4.46 12.11
N TYR A 89 -12.71 4.91 11.04
CA TYR A 89 -12.68 4.17 9.79
C TYR A 89 -12.00 2.80 9.96
N VAL A 90 -10.84 2.78 10.60
CA VAL A 90 -10.05 1.57 10.86
C VAL A 90 -10.84 0.57 11.70
N LEU A 91 -11.52 1.03 12.75
CA LEU A 91 -12.34 0.19 13.61
C LEU A 91 -13.52 -0.46 12.86
N ARG A 92 -14.19 0.32 12.01
CA ARG A 92 -15.42 -0.14 11.33
C ARG A 92 -15.15 -0.94 10.07
N ASN A 93 -14.13 -0.56 9.29
CA ASN A 93 -13.95 -1.04 7.92
C ASN A 93 -12.75 -1.98 7.74
N THR A 94 -12.03 -2.32 8.83
CA THR A 94 -10.89 -3.22 8.76
C THR A 94 -10.96 -4.31 9.82
N ASN A 95 -10.00 -5.23 9.75
CA ASN A 95 -9.80 -6.27 10.75
C ASN A 95 -8.87 -5.83 11.90
N ALA A 96 -8.51 -4.56 11.98
CA ALA A 96 -7.52 -4.04 12.92
C ALA A 96 -7.82 -4.35 14.39
N ALA A 97 -9.12 -4.31 14.76
CA ALA A 97 -9.59 -4.61 16.10
C ALA A 97 -9.80 -6.10 16.40
N CYS A 98 -9.69 -6.97 15.39
CA CYS A 98 -9.85 -8.41 15.61
C CYS A 98 -8.73 -8.95 16.49
N LEU A 99 -9.10 -9.80 17.44
CA LEU A 99 -8.16 -10.52 18.29
C LEU A 99 -7.60 -11.72 17.54
N LEU A 100 -6.29 -11.83 17.55
CA LEU A 100 -5.60 -13.01 17.01
C LEU A 100 -5.74 -14.19 17.97
N ARG A 101 -5.60 -15.40 17.46
CA ARG A 101 -5.52 -16.60 18.29
C ARG A 101 -4.27 -16.57 19.17
N ASP A 102 -4.34 -17.16 20.35
CA ASP A 102 -3.21 -17.20 21.30
C ASP A 102 -2.02 -18.03 20.78
N ASP A 103 -2.29 -18.99 19.88
CA ASP A 103 -1.27 -19.82 19.23
C ASP A 103 -0.63 -19.18 17.98
N PHE A 104 -1.06 -17.96 17.60
CA PHE A 104 -0.43 -17.20 16.53
C PHE A 104 0.89 -16.59 17.01
N SER A 105 1.95 -16.78 16.26
CA SER A 105 3.22 -16.11 16.49
C SER A 105 3.87 -15.67 15.19
N PHE A 106 4.72 -14.65 15.29
CA PHE A 106 5.58 -14.17 14.21
C PHE A 106 6.94 -13.83 14.81
N GLN A 107 7.94 -14.67 14.51
CA GLN A 107 9.31 -14.52 15.04
C GLN A 107 10.33 -14.76 13.92
N ASP A 108 11.36 -13.95 13.88
CA ASP A 108 12.48 -14.07 12.92
C ASP A 108 12.03 -14.16 11.44
N GLY A 109 10.95 -13.47 11.09
CA GLY A 109 10.40 -13.46 9.73
C GLY A 109 9.50 -14.65 9.41
N LEU A 110 9.26 -15.57 10.34
CA LEU A 110 8.44 -16.75 10.17
C LEU A 110 7.17 -16.67 11.01
N PHE A 111 6.06 -17.09 10.43
CA PHE A 111 4.80 -17.29 11.13
C PHE A 111 4.75 -18.65 11.82
N SER A 112 3.90 -18.78 12.83
CA SER A 112 3.60 -20.07 13.47
C SER A 112 3.17 -21.13 12.44
N GLY A 113 3.54 -22.39 12.66
CA GLY A 113 3.22 -23.51 11.75
C GLY A 113 4.22 -23.73 10.61
N PHE A 114 5.37 -23.04 10.64
CA PHE A 114 6.46 -23.32 9.71
C PHE A 114 7.13 -24.65 10.06
N ASP A 115 7.32 -25.49 9.05
CA ASP A 115 7.98 -26.80 9.15
C ASP A 115 9.40 -26.67 8.58
N GLU A 116 10.40 -26.70 9.46
CA GLU A 116 11.82 -26.56 9.08
C GLU A 116 12.30 -27.67 8.15
N ALA A 117 11.79 -28.89 8.30
CA ALA A 117 12.20 -30.04 7.48
C ALA A 117 11.68 -29.91 6.04
N LYS A 118 10.46 -29.41 5.89
CA LYS A 118 9.81 -29.22 4.58
C LYS A 118 10.04 -27.83 3.98
N LYS A 119 10.65 -26.91 4.73
CA LYS A 119 10.80 -25.47 4.35
C LYS A 119 9.50 -24.84 3.86
N SER A 120 8.36 -25.18 4.50
CA SER A 120 7.05 -24.73 4.10
C SER A 120 6.09 -24.69 5.30
N TYR A 121 4.96 -23.96 5.12
CA TYR A 121 3.90 -23.90 6.12
C TYR A 121 2.94 -25.08 5.94
N THR A 122 3.05 -26.10 6.76
CA THR A 122 2.21 -27.31 6.72
C THR A 122 0.94 -27.17 7.56
N ASN A 123 0.99 -26.38 8.63
CA ASN A 123 -0.16 -26.07 9.48
C ASN A 123 -0.35 -24.55 9.55
N LYS A 124 -1.53 -24.07 9.17
CA LYS A 124 -1.94 -22.65 9.19
C LYS A 124 -3.14 -22.39 10.10
N GLU A 125 -3.50 -23.31 10.96
CA GLU A 125 -4.66 -23.19 11.85
C GLU A 125 -4.55 -22.03 12.82
N SER A 126 -3.32 -21.69 13.26
CA SER A 126 -3.04 -20.55 14.13
C SER A 126 -3.22 -19.19 13.44
N TRP A 127 -3.36 -19.12 12.09
CA TRP A 127 -3.46 -17.87 11.34
C TRP A 127 -4.87 -17.28 11.34
N GLY A 128 -5.69 -17.71 12.25
CA GLY A 128 -7.06 -17.25 12.41
C GLY A 128 -7.23 -16.20 13.50
N TYR A 129 -8.46 -15.79 13.68
CA TYR A 129 -8.87 -14.94 14.78
C TYR A 129 -9.40 -15.78 15.95
N ALA A 130 -9.34 -15.23 17.17
CA ALA A 130 -10.12 -15.73 18.27
C ALA A 130 -11.61 -15.62 17.94
N LEU A 131 -12.36 -16.71 18.14
CA LEU A 131 -13.78 -16.75 17.81
C LEU A 131 -14.64 -16.59 19.07
N GLY A 132 -15.72 -15.83 18.94
CA GLY A 132 -16.75 -15.74 19.95
C GLY A 132 -17.68 -16.96 19.97
N ALA A 133 -18.62 -16.98 20.90
CA ALA A 133 -19.62 -18.02 21.02
C ALA A 133 -20.54 -18.13 19.76
N ASP A 134 -20.63 -17.05 19.00
CA ASP A 134 -21.36 -16.98 17.73
C ASP A 134 -20.55 -17.42 16.50
N GLY A 135 -19.32 -17.90 16.70
CA GLY A 135 -18.41 -18.33 15.64
C GLY A 135 -17.80 -17.19 14.82
N LYS A 136 -18.00 -15.93 15.22
CA LYS A 136 -17.42 -14.75 14.54
C LYS A 136 -16.13 -14.31 15.20
N PRO A 137 -15.23 -13.62 14.43
CA PRO A 137 -14.03 -13.03 15.00
C PRO A 137 -14.37 -12.08 16.15
N GLN A 138 -13.73 -12.28 17.30
CA GLN A 138 -13.83 -11.35 18.43
C GLN A 138 -13.11 -10.05 18.08
N LYS A 139 -13.73 -8.93 18.46
CA LYS A 139 -13.18 -7.59 18.30
C LYS A 139 -13.01 -6.91 19.65
N ALA A 140 -11.87 -6.29 19.84
CA ALA A 140 -11.64 -5.40 20.97
C ALA A 140 -12.28 -4.02 20.70
N ASN A 141 -12.70 -3.34 21.76
CA ASN A 141 -13.16 -1.94 21.67
C ASN A 141 -12.00 -0.97 21.49
N ASP A 142 -10.83 -1.34 22.00
CA ASP A 142 -9.59 -0.59 21.84
C ASP A 142 -8.74 -1.23 20.74
N LEU A 143 -8.36 -0.42 19.73
CA LEU A 143 -7.51 -0.84 18.62
C LEU A 143 -6.12 -1.32 19.06
N PHE A 144 -5.61 -0.78 20.17
CA PHE A 144 -4.30 -1.14 20.71
C PHE A 144 -4.36 -2.13 21.87
N ALA A 145 -5.53 -2.73 22.13
CA ALA A 145 -5.63 -3.80 23.10
C ALA A 145 -4.62 -4.94 22.75
N PRO A 146 -4.11 -5.65 23.78
CA PRO A 146 -3.20 -6.76 23.57
C PRO A 146 -3.78 -7.77 22.56
N ASN A 147 -2.93 -8.28 21.70
CA ASN A 147 -3.24 -9.32 20.72
C ASN A 147 -4.23 -8.92 19.60
N THR A 148 -4.53 -7.62 19.44
CA THR A 148 -5.24 -7.14 18.24
C THR A 148 -4.32 -7.17 17.01
N VAL A 149 -4.91 -7.23 15.82
CA VAL A 149 -4.16 -7.11 14.57
C VAL A 149 -3.35 -5.80 14.53
N LEU A 150 -3.94 -4.68 14.99
CA LEU A 150 -3.25 -3.39 14.95
C LEU A 150 -2.09 -3.32 15.95
N SER A 151 -2.23 -3.89 17.15
CA SER A 151 -1.12 -3.93 18.12
C SER A 151 0.07 -4.74 17.57
N ARG A 152 -0.20 -5.86 16.90
CA ARG A 152 0.85 -6.66 16.25
C ARG A 152 1.47 -5.94 15.05
N LEU A 153 0.68 -5.20 14.26
CA LEU A 153 1.21 -4.36 13.19
C LEU A 153 2.13 -3.27 13.75
N LYS A 154 1.73 -2.59 14.83
CA LYS A 154 2.56 -1.57 15.50
C LYS A 154 3.89 -2.14 15.95
N GLU A 155 3.87 -3.30 16.60
CA GLU A 155 5.07 -4.05 17.01
C GLU A 155 5.95 -4.40 15.80
N PHE A 156 5.35 -4.93 14.74
CA PHE A 156 6.08 -5.30 13.51
C PHE A 156 6.76 -4.09 12.84
N TYR A 157 6.03 -2.99 12.67
CA TYR A 157 6.53 -1.82 11.95
C TYR A 157 7.50 -0.97 12.78
N SER A 158 7.57 -1.12 14.11
CA SER A 158 8.54 -0.40 14.95
C SER A 158 10.01 -0.66 14.59
N ARG A 159 10.30 -1.75 13.88
CA ARG A 159 11.65 -2.09 13.37
C ARG A 159 12.18 -1.12 12.30
N TYR A 160 11.28 -0.41 11.60
CA TYR A 160 11.67 0.51 10.55
C TYR A 160 12.03 1.87 11.15
N THR A 161 13.24 1.97 11.74
CA THR A 161 13.77 3.25 12.23
C THR A 161 14.30 4.10 11.09
N VAL A 162 14.39 5.41 11.27
CA VAL A 162 14.87 6.32 10.23
C VAL A 162 16.30 5.98 9.79
N GLU A 163 17.15 5.59 10.73
CA GLU A 163 18.54 5.20 10.46
C GLU A 163 18.61 3.92 9.63
N MET A 164 17.83 2.90 10.02
CA MET A 164 17.75 1.65 9.26
C MET A 164 17.25 1.90 7.84
N VAL A 165 16.20 2.70 7.70
CA VAL A 165 15.63 3.02 6.38
C VAL A 165 16.60 3.85 5.55
N SER A 166 17.32 4.82 6.12
CA SER A 166 18.34 5.58 5.44
C SER A 166 19.45 4.67 4.89
N ASN A 167 19.94 3.74 5.71
CA ASN A 167 20.98 2.78 5.30
C ASN A 167 20.50 1.88 4.14
N VAL A 168 19.26 1.43 4.17
CA VAL A 168 18.68 0.55 3.14
C VAL A 168 18.39 1.33 1.85
N THR A 169 17.69 2.45 1.95
CA THR A 169 17.21 3.21 0.79
C THR A 169 18.25 4.13 0.17
N GLY A 170 19.25 4.54 0.96
CA GLY A 170 20.23 5.56 0.57
C GLY A 170 19.66 6.99 0.60
N MET A 171 18.43 7.18 1.10
CA MET A 171 17.86 8.51 1.33
C MET A 171 18.46 9.15 2.58
N PRO A 172 18.71 10.48 2.57
CA PRO A 172 19.02 11.22 3.78
C PRO A 172 17.90 11.10 4.83
N THR A 173 18.25 11.05 6.10
CA THR A 173 17.28 10.94 7.20
C THR A 173 16.24 12.07 7.19
N GLU A 174 16.67 13.28 6.85
CA GLU A 174 15.82 14.47 6.74
C GLU A 174 14.78 14.33 5.65
N ASP A 175 15.15 13.72 4.52
CA ASP A 175 14.24 13.47 3.40
C ASP A 175 13.20 12.40 3.75
N ILE A 176 13.61 11.35 4.45
CA ILE A 176 12.70 10.30 4.94
C ILE A 176 11.69 10.89 5.91
N GLN A 177 12.14 11.69 6.87
CA GLN A 177 11.27 12.35 7.85
C GLN A 177 10.32 13.32 7.16
N ARG A 178 10.83 14.16 6.24
CA ARG A 178 10.02 15.12 5.48
C ARG A 178 8.95 14.42 4.64
N ALA A 179 9.31 13.33 3.96
CA ALA A 179 8.35 12.54 3.19
C ALA A 179 7.27 11.91 4.09
N ALA A 180 7.68 11.35 5.24
CA ALA A 180 6.74 10.81 6.21
C ALA A 180 5.81 11.90 6.77
N ASP A 181 6.33 13.07 7.10
CA ASP A 181 5.55 14.20 7.60
C ASP A 181 4.52 14.69 6.57
N ILE A 182 4.88 14.71 5.28
CA ILE A 182 3.91 15.04 4.22
C ILE A 182 2.74 14.07 4.23
N TRP A 183 2.98 12.77 4.36
CA TRP A 183 1.91 11.78 4.38
C TRP A 183 1.14 11.76 5.70
N VAL A 184 1.86 11.68 6.82
CA VAL A 184 1.28 11.51 8.17
C VAL A 184 0.42 12.70 8.57
N ASN A 185 0.89 13.93 8.31
CA ASN A 185 0.18 15.15 8.70
C ASN A 185 -0.81 15.64 7.64
N HIS A 186 -0.86 15.00 6.46
CA HIS A 186 -1.81 15.41 5.43
C HIS A 186 -3.26 15.19 5.90
N GLU A 187 -4.09 16.21 5.69
CA GLU A 187 -5.52 16.17 5.95
C GLU A 187 -6.33 16.18 4.64
N GLY A 188 -7.38 15.37 4.60
CA GLY A 188 -8.23 15.22 3.43
C GLY A 188 -7.81 14.08 2.50
N PRO A 189 -8.47 13.98 1.33
CA PRO A 189 -8.26 12.86 0.43
C PRO A 189 -6.87 12.88 -0.23
N ALA A 190 -6.23 11.71 -0.27
CA ALA A 190 -4.95 11.49 -0.91
C ALA A 190 -5.01 10.27 -1.84
N ILE A 191 -4.44 10.40 -3.03
CA ILE A 191 -4.32 9.29 -3.99
C ILE A 191 -2.86 8.88 -4.12
N ILE A 192 -2.62 7.57 -4.04
CA ILE A 192 -1.35 6.95 -4.39
C ILE A 192 -1.42 6.47 -5.84
N MET A 193 -0.49 6.92 -6.67
CA MET A 193 -0.36 6.52 -8.06
C MET A 193 0.92 5.74 -8.28
N TYR A 194 0.84 4.59 -8.91
CA TYR A 194 2.01 3.75 -9.18
C TYR A 194 1.94 3.06 -10.53
N ALA A 195 3.09 2.59 -11.00
CA ALA A 195 3.17 1.77 -12.21
C ALA A 195 4.13 0.59 -12.00
N LEU A 196 4.79 0.15 -13.06
CA LEU A 196 5.63 -1.04 -13.09
C LEU A 196 6.87 -0.93 -12.20
N GLY A 197 7.33 0.28 -11.88
CA GLY A 197 8.41 0.51 -10.92
C GLY A 197 8.12 -0.05 -9.51
N MET A 198 6.84 -0.23 -9.17
CA MET A 198 6.41 -0.83 -7.90
C MET A 198 6.06 -2.31 -8.01
N THR A 199 5.57 -2.74 -9.17
CA THR A 199 5.05 -4.11 -9.34
C THR A 199 6.06 -5.09 -9.91
N GLN A 200 7.04 -4.63 -10.70
CA GLN A 200 8.07 -5.49 -11.31
C GLN A 200 9.26 -5.74 -10.38
N HIS A 201 8.97 -6.10 -9.15
CA HIS A 201 9.93 -6.56 -8.15
C HIS A 201 9.52 -7.92 -7.61
N THR A 202 10.47 -8.69 -7.09
CA THR A 202 10.18 -9.96 -6.40
C THR A 202 9.19 -9.79 -5.25
N VAL A 203 9.17 -8.61 -4.65
CA VAL A 203 8.29 -8.21 -3.54
C VAL A 203 7.18 -7.24 -3.96
N GLY A 204 6.86 -7.14 -5.25
CA GLY A 204 5.90 -6.18 -5.78
C GLY A 204 4.52 -6.25 -5.12
N VAL A 205 4.05 -7.46 -4.78
CA VAL A 205 2.78 -7.63 -4.05
C VAL A 205 2.83 -6.96 -2.68
N GLN A 206 3.94 -7.07 -1.97
CA GLN A 206 4.13 -6.45 -0.65
C GLN A 206 4.23 -4.93 -0.75
N ASN A 207 4.86 -4.39 -1.80
CA ASN A 207 4.85 -2.95 -2.08
C ASN A 207 3.42 -2.41 -2.15
N ILE A 208 2.56 -3.06 -2.94
CA ILE A 208 1.16 -2.63 -3.09
C ILE A 208 0.35 -2.83 -1.80
N ARG A 209 0.66 -3.86 -1.01
CA ARG A 209 0.07 -4.03 0.33
C ARG A 209 0.41 -2.89 1.27
N CYS A 210 1.64 -2.36 1.23
CA CYS A 210 2.01 -1.17 2.01
C CYS A 210 1.17 0.05 1.62
N PHE A 211 0.95 0.31 0.33
CA PHE A 211 0.03 1.36 -0.13
C PHE A 211 -1.38 1.16 0.41
N THR A 212 -1.86 -0.08 0.38
CA THR A 212 -3.19 -0.40 0.89
C THR A 212 -3.29 -0.14 2.39
N ILE A 213 -2.28 -0.51 3.18
CA ILE A 213 -2.21 -0.25 4.62
C ILE A 213 -2.21 1.26 4.89
N MET A 214 -1.38 2.03 4.18
CA MET A 214 -1.31 3.49 4.29
C MET A 214 -2.68 4.14 4.01
N GLN A 215 -3.37 3.70 2.97
CA GLN A 215 -4.68 4.23 2.58
C GLN A 215 -5.80 3.81 3.55
N LEU A 216 -5.79 2.57 4.04
CA LEU A 216 -6.75 2.10 5.03
C LEU A 216 -6.58 2.83 6.37
N LEU A 217 -5.34 3.04 6.82
CA LEU A 217 -5.08 3.83 8.01
C LEU A 217 -5.58 5.27 7.88
N LYS A 218 -5.42 5.90 6.72
CA LYS A 218 -5.96 7.25 6.45
C LYS A 218 -7.49 7.27 6.32
N GLY A 219 -8.15 6.13 6.07
CA GLY A 219 -9.57 6.09 5.76
C GLY A 219 -9.89 6.62 4.36
N ASN A 220 -8.92 6.56 3.46
CA ASN A 220 -9.05 7.12 2.10
C ASN A 220 -9.75 6.18 1.10
N ILE A 221 -9.97 4.91 1.45
CA ILE A 221 -10.66 3.97 0.56
C ILE A 221 -12.18 4.20 0.64
N GLY A 222 -12.80 4.47 -0.50
CA GLY A 222 -14.24 4.66 -0.59
C GLY A 222 -14.71 6.12 -0.49
N ILE A 223 -13.78 7.08 -0.44
CA ILE A 223 -14.10 8.51 -0.49
C ILE A 223 -13.64 9.14 -1.81
N PRO A 224 -14.33 10.17 -2.33
CA PRO A 224 -13.88 10.88 -3.52
C PRO A 224 -12.48 11.49 -3.34
N GLY A 225 -11.60 11.28 -4.31
CA GLY A 225 -10.23 11.78 -4.26
C GLY A 225 -9.28 11.01 -3.37
N GLY A 226 -9.74 9.93 -2.74
CA GLY A 226 -8.91 9.02 -1.93
C GLY A 226 -8.76 7.66 -2.58
N GLY A 227 -7.66 6.96 -2.32
CA GLY A 227 -7.44 5.61 -2.80
C GLY A 227 -6.17 5.42 -3.63
N ILE A 228 -6.21 4.46 -4.55
CA ILE A 228 -5.04 4.02 -5.31
C ILE A 228 -5.36 4.02 -6.80
N ILE A 229 -4.44 4.53 -7.63
CA ILE A 229 -4.49 4.41 -9.09
C ILE A 229 -3.28 3.60 -9.57
N ALA A 230 -3.53 2.41 -10.08
CA ALA A 230 -2.56 1.65 -10.84
C ALA A 230 -2.49 2.22 -12.27
N MET A 231 -1.40 2.90 -12.60
CA MET A 231 -1.18 3.46 -13.93
C MET A 231 -0.60 2.39 -14.84
N ARG A 232 -1.46 1.69 -15.55
CA ARG A 232 -1.06 0.54 -16.36
C ARG A 232 -0.35 0.97 -17.64
N GLY A 233 0.56 0.12 -18.15
CA GLY A 233 1.22 0.35 -19.41
C GLY A 233 0.35 0.03 -20.62
N GLN A 234 -0.39 -1.05 -20.54
CA GLN A 234 -1.29 -1.50 -21.62
C GLN A 234 -2.68 -0.85 -21.50
N PRO A 235 -3.42 -0.68 -22.62
CA PRO A 235 -4.73 -0.05 -22.59
C PRO A 235 -5.69 -0.85 -21.71
N ASN A 236 -5.98 -0.30 -20.55
CA ASN A 236 -6.98 -0.78 -19.61
C ASN A 236 -6.93 -2.31 -19.32
N VAL A 237 -5.75 -2.83 -18.99
CA VAL A 237 -5.54 -4.26 -18.68
C VAL A 237 -6.54 -4.78 -17.63
N GLN A 238 -6.90 -3.97 -16.63
CA GLN A 238 -7.89 -4.36 -15.64
C GLN A 238 -9.27 -4.62 -16.25
N ALA A 239 -9.71 -3.80 -17.19
CA ALA A 239 -10.97 -4.05 -17.86
C ALA A 239 -10.89 -5.29 -18.75
N SER A 240 -9.76 -5.53 -19.41
CA SER A 240 -9.54 -6.77 -20.16
C SER A 240 -9.69 -8.00 -19.26
N THR A 241 -9.14 -7.96 -18.06
CA THR A 241 -9.32 -9.01 -17.04
C THR A 241 -10.76 -9.13 -16.60
N ASP A 242 -11.43 -8.02 -16.29
CA ASP A 242 -12.81 -7.98 -15.82
C ASP A 242 -13.79 -8.52 -16.89
N PHE A 243 -13.49 -8.29 -18.17
CA PHE A 243 -14.25 -8.85 -19.30
C PHE A 243 -13.84 -10.27 -19.69
N GLY A 244 -12.86 -10.88 -19.02
CA GLY A 244 -12.39 -12.22 -19.34
C GLY A 244 -11.69 -12.31 -20.70
N ILE A 245 -11.08 -11.23 -21.18
CA ILE A 245 -10.39 -11.16 -22.48
C ILE A 245 -8.94 -11.66 -22.39
N GLU A 246 -8.43 -11.89 -21.20
CA GLU A 246 -7.09 -12.44 -21.02
C GLU A 246 -7.02 -13.90 -21.45
N PHE A 247 -5.88 -14.27 -22.05
CA PHE A 247 -5.67 -15.62 -22.62
C PHE A 247 -5.90 -16.75 -21.61
N ASN A 248 -5.67 -16.49 -20.32
CA ASN A 248 -5.85 -17.47 -19.24
C ASN A 248 -7.29 -17.56 -18.71
N MET A 249 -8.21 -16.73 -19.19
CA MET A 249 -9.58 -16.67 -18.75
C MET A 249 -10.59 -17.02 -19.84
N GLN A 250 -10.18 -17.05 -21.10
CA GLN A 250 -11.09 -17.35 -22.22
C GLN A 250 -11.42 -18.84 -22.27
N PRO A 251 -12.71 -19.22 -22.35
CA PRO A 251 -13.12 -20.58 -22.61
C PRO A 251 -12.49 -21.08 -23.92
N GLY A 252 -11.82 -22.24 -23.89
CA GLY A 252 -11.20 -22.86 -25.04
C GLY A 252 -9.74 -22.43 -25.31
N TYR A 253 -9.28 -21.31 -24.83
CA TYR A 253 -7.85 -20.96 -24.93
C TYR A 253 -6.99 -21.72 -23.90
N LEU A 254 -7.60 -22.07 -22.79
CA LEU A 254 -7.03 -22.93 -21.76
C LEU A 254 -7.77 -24.25 -21.62
N ASP A 255 -8.33 -24.76 -22.68
CA ASP A 255 -8.72 -26.18 -22.66
C ASP A 255 -7.46 -27.02 -22.50
N ARG A 256 -7.13 -27.33 -21.25
CA ARG A 256 -5.98 -28.17 -20.88
C ARG A 256 -6.04 -29.54 -21.52
N LYS A 257 -7.18 -29.93 -22.11
CA LYS A 257 -7.35 -31.17 -22.85
C LYS A 257 -6.91 -31.06 -24.30
N SER A 258 -6.83 -29.85 -24.84
CA SER A 258 -6.41 -29.61 -26.23
C SER A 258 -4.95 -29.20 -26.36
N VAL A 259 -4.20 -29.11 -25.26
CA VAL A 259 -2.76 -28.76 -25.23
C VAL A 259 -1.88 -29.96 -24.86
N VAL A 260 -2.38 -31.17 -24.99
CA VAL A 260 -1.60 -32.40 -24.85
C VAL A 260 -1.39 -33.04 -26.22
#